data_bb24efcb7e919da76359ab598e92dc8a
#
_entry.id   bb24efcb7e919da76359ab598e92dc8a
#
_cell.length_a   1.000
_cell.length_b   1.000
_cell.length_c   1.000
_cell.angle_alpha   90.00
_cell.angle_beta   90.00
_cell.angle_gamma   90.00
#
_symmetry.space_group_name_H-M   'P 1'
#
loop_
_entity.id
_entity.type
_entity.pdbx_description
1 polymer ?
#
loop_
_entity_poly.entity_id
_entity_poly.type
_entity_poly.pdbx_seq_one_letter_code
_entity_poly.pdbx_strand_id
1 'polypeptide(L)'
;MIYAWVESNAPGQILPGESPVISLSDRGFAYGDGLFETIRVSNGRPLFFARHMQRLFSGLAQLGFPSLPWDTPALSERCQKVIGENEVAEGVLRLVISRGSGPRG
;
A
#
# COMPACT_ATOMS: atom_id res chain seq x y z
N MET A 1 6.45 -12.97 -12.98
CA MET A 1 6.98 -11.73 -12.34
C MET A 1 5.85 -11.08 -11.57
N ILE A 2 6.14 -10.54 -10.40
CA ILE A 2 5.17 -9.80 -9.59
C ILE A 2 5.36 -8.31 -9.87
N TYR A 3 4.25 -7.59 -10.09
CA TYR A 3 4.24 -6.15 -10.26
C TYR A 3 3.69 -5.49 -8.99
N ALA A 4 4.19 -4.30 -8.68
CA ALA A 4 3.77 -3.55 -7.52
C ALA A 4 3.46 -2.10 -7.92
N TRP A 5 2.52 -1.48 -7.23
CA TRP A 5 2.28 -0.04 -7.31
C TRP A 5 3.12 0.64 -6.23
N VAL A 6 3.89 1.63 -6.63
CA VAL A 6 4.71 2.40 -5.69
C VAL A 6 4.42 3.88 -5.87
N GLU A 7 4.20 4.57 -4.78
CA GLU A 7 3.88 6.00 -4.79
C GLU A 7 4.54 6.65 -3.58
N SER A 8 5.33 7.70 -3.81
CA SER A 8 5.97 8.46 -2.74
C SER A 8 5.97 9.94 -3.12
N ASN A 9 7.14 10.56 -3.29
CA ASN A 9 7.25 11.97 -3.68
C ASN A 9 7.01 12.21 -5.18
N ALA A 10 6.85 11.17 -5.96
CA ALA A 10 6.56 11.21 -7.38
C ALA A 10 5.19 10.56 -7.62
N PRO A 11 4.57 10.78 -8.79
CA PRO A 11 3.33 10.07 -9.13
C PRO A 11 3.50 8.57 -9.02
N GLY A 12 2.43 7.89 -8.57
CA GLY A 12 2.44 6.44 -8.45
C GLY A 12 2.55 5.76 -9.79
N GLN A 13 3.18 4.60 -9.80
CA GLN A 13 3.35 3.80 -11.01
C GLN A 13 3.46 2.32 -10.68
N ILE A 14 3.10 1.49 -11.66
CA ILE A 14 3.30 0.05 -11.57
C ILE A 14 4.71 -0.28 -12.02
N LEU A 15 5.43 -1.04 -11.19
CA LEU A 15 6.81 -1.44 -11.45
C LEU A 15 6.96 -2.94 -11.22
N PRO A 16 7.92 -3.60 -11.89
CA PRO A 16 8.32 -4.95 -11.52
C PRO A 16 8.74 -4.98 -10.05
N GLY A 17 8.31 -5.99 -9.32
CA GLY A 17 8.55 -6.07 -7.87
C GLY A 17 10.02 -6.18 -7.48
N GLU A 18 10.91 -6.43 -8.42
CA GLU A 18 12.35 -6.50 -8.20
C GLU A 18 13.05 -5.15 -8.39
N SER A 19 12.35 -4.13 -8.86
CA SER A 19 12.94 -2.80 -9.05
C SER A 19 13.20 -2.14 -7.70
N PRO A 20 14.40 -1.58 -7.46
CA PRO A 20 14.67 -0.84 -6.22
C PRO A 20 13.97 0.52 -6.27
N VAL A 21 13.03 0.73 -5.37
CA VAL A 21 12.17 1.92 -5.41
C VAL A 21 11.98 2.58 -4.04
N ILE A 22 12.59 2.04 -2.99
CA ILE A 22 12.44 2.56 -1.64
C ILE A 22 13.80 3.03 -1.14
N SER A 23 13.82 4.26 -0.61
CA SER A 23 15.03 4.81 0.00
C SER A 23 15.43 4.03 1.25
N LEU A 24 16.73 3.89 1.49
CA LEU A 24 17.22 3.29 2.72
C LEU A 24 16.83 4.12 3.96
N SER A 25 16.52 5.40 3.80
CA SER A 25 16.07 6.27 4.87
C SER A 25 14.56 6.24 5.07
N ASP A 26 13.83 5.41 4.31
CA ASP A 26 12.40 5.23 4.51
C ASP A 26 12.15 4.66 5.90
N ARG A 27 11.31 5.34 6.68
CA ARG A 27 11.10 4.97 8.08
C ARG A 27 10.34 3.66 8.23
N GLY A 28 9.44 3.34 7.29
CA GLY A 28 8.75 2.05 7.27
C GLY A 28 9.73 0.89 7.08
N PHE A 29 10.67 1.05 6.16
CA PHE A 29 11.70 0.06 5.89
C PHE A 29 12.70 -0.05 7.06
N ALA A 30 13.24 1.10 7.51
CA ALA A 30 14.33 1.10 8.50
C ALA A 30 13.86 0.85 9.94
N TYR A 31 12.64 1.27 10.29
CA TYR A 31 12.15 1.27 11.69
C TYR A 31 10.78 0.62 11.86
N GLY A 32 10.18 0.11 10.80
CA GLY A 32 8.81 -0.42 10.88
C GLY A 32 7.76 0.67 11.13
N ASP A 33 8.06 1.91 10.79
CA ASP A 33 7.17 3.06 11.05
C ASP A 33 6.13 3.17 9.94
N GLY A 34 5.07 2.41 10.07
CA GLY A 34 4.00 2.34 9.12
C GLY A 34 2.97 1.29 9.49
N LEU A 35 2.03 1.06 8.60
CA LEU A 35 1.01 0.02 8.75
C LEU A 35 0.86 -0.74 7.45
N PHE A 36 0.33 -1.95 7.55
CA PHE A 36 -0.02 -2.72 6.36
C PHE A 36 -1.33 -3.47 6.57
N GLU A 37 -1.98 -3.79 5.46
CA GLU A 37 -3.14 -4.65 5.41
C GLU A 37 -2.86 -5.80 4.47
N THR A 38 -3.28 -6.99 4.85
CA THR A 38 -3.22 -8.18 4.00
C THR A 38 -4.65 -8.53 3.61
N ILE A 39 -4.95 -8.43 2.31
CA ILE A 39 -6.30 -8.50 1.80
C ILE A 39 -6.44 -9.71 0.89
N ARG A 40 -7.40 -10.58 1.19
CA ARG A 40 -7.70 -11.71 0.33
C ARG A 40 -8.31 -11.24 -0.98
N VAL A 41 -7.82 -11.77 -2.09
CA VAL A 41 -8.38 -11.53 -3.42
C VAL A 41 -9.10 -12.78 -3.88
N SER A 42 -10.35 -12.64 -4.30
CA SER A 42 -11.15 -13.74 -4.85
C SER A 42 -11.96 -13.22 -6.03
N ASN A 43 -12.00 -13.99 -7.10
CA ASN A 43 -12.62 -13.59 -8.37
C ASN A 43 -12.06 -12.23 -8.86
N GLY A 44 -10.76 -12.00 -8.65
CA GLY A 44 -10.11 -10.76 -9.07
C GLY A 44 -10.49 -9.54 -8.24
N ARG A 45 -11.11 -9.71 -7.08
CA ARG A 45 -11.57 -8.61 -6.24
C ARG A 45 -11.05 -8.72 -4.82
N PRO A 46 -10.63 -7.59 -4.21
CA PRO A 46 -10.23 -7.61 -2.80
C PRO A 46 -11.46 -7.78 -1.91
N LEU A 47 -11.41 -8.75 -1.01
CA LEU A 47 -12.53 -9.04 -0.10
C LEU A 47 -12.51 -8.11 1.10
N PHE A 48 -13.69 -7.69 1.55
CA PHE A 48 -13.88 -6.84 2.73
C PHE A 48 -13.05 -5.55 2.67
N PHE A 49 -12.95 -4.98 1.48
CA PHE A 49 -12.07 -3.83 1.25
C PHE A 49 -12.41 -2.65 2.17
N ALA A 50 -13.70 -2.35 2.34
CA ALA A 50 -14.14 -1.24 3.19
C ALA A 50 -13.70 -1.43 4.64
N ARG A 51 -13.76 -2.65 5.17
CA ARG A 51 -13.30 -2.95 6.53
C ARG A 51 -11.80 -2.78 6.66
N HIS A 52 -11.04 -3.22 5.67
CA HIS A 52 -9.60 -3.04 5.66
C HIS A 52 -9.23 -1.57 5.65
N MET A 53 -9.93 -0.76 4.85
CA MET A 53 -9.68 0.68 4.80
C MET A 53 -10.03 1.36 6.11
N GLN A 54 -11.15 1.00 6.72
CA GLN A 54 -11.55 1.56 8.00
C GLN A 54 -10.48 1.28 9.07
N ARG A 55 -9.98 0.06 9.13
CA ARG A 55 -8.93 -0.31 10.08
C ARG A 55 -7.62 0.41 9.78
N LEU A 56 -7.25 0.51 8.50
CA LEU A 56 -6.04 1.19 8.08
C LEU A 56 -6.06 2.66 8.47
N PHE A 57 -7.13 3.39 8.11
CA PHE A 57 -7.23 4.82 8.41
C PHE A 57 -7.29 5.08 9.91
N SER A 58 -8.02 4.24 10.65
CA SER A 58 -8.08 4.34 12.11
C SER A 58 -6.71 4.14 12.74
N GLY A 59 -5.98 3.13 12.28
CA GLY A 59 -4.62 2.85 12.79
C GLY A 59 -3.64 3.97 12.48
N LEU A 60 -3.69 4.51 11.26
CA LEU A 60 -2.82 5.62 10.88
C LEU A 60 -3.09 6.87 11.72
N ALA A 61 -4.36 7.16 12.00
CA ALA A 61 -4.72 8.26 12.88
C ALA A 61 -4.15 8.07 14.28
N GLN A 62 -4.25 6.86 14.84
CA GLN A 62 -3.70 6.54 16.15
C GLN A 62 -2.18 6.69 16.21
N LEU A 63 -1.49 6.43 15.10
CA LEU A 63 -0.04 6.59 15.01
C LEU A 63 0.37 8.02 14.70
N GLY A 64 -0.58 8.93 14.60
CA GLY A 64 -0.27 10.35 14.35
C GLY A 64 0.11 10.66 12.92
N PHE A 65 -0.25 9.82 11.96
CA PHE A 65 -0.03 10.13 10.55
C PHE A 65 -0.91 11.33 10.16
N PRO A 66 -0.39 12.23 9.31
CA PRO A 66 -1.26 13.24 8.70
C PRO A 66 -2.29 12.56 7.80
N SER A 67 -3.35 13.30 7.46
CA SER A 67 -4.33 12.78 6.50
C SER A 67 -3.65 12.37 5.21
N LEU A 68 -3.98 11.17 4.72
CA LEU A 68 -3.44 10.69 3.46
C LEU A 68 -4.03 11.49 2.30
N PRO A 69 -3.26 11.68 1.21
CA PRO A 69 -3.79 12.33 0.01
C PRO A 69 -4.75 11.42 -0.78
N TRP A 70 -4.95 10.18 -0.35
CA TRP A 70 -5.80 9.20 -1.03
C TRP A 70 -6.96 8.82 -0.14
N ASP A 71 -8.16 8.76 -0.72
CA ASP A 71 -9.35 8.25 -0.05
C ASP A 71 -9.57 6.77 -0.41
N THR A 72 -10.62 6.18 0.13
CA THR A 72 -10.94 4.77 -0.13
C THR A 72 -11.15 4.47 -1.62
N PRO A 73 -11.92 5.27 -2.39
CA PRO A 73 -12.03 5.03 -3.83
C PRO A 73 -10.70 5.08 -4.57
N ALA A 74 -9.83 6.02 -4.22
CA ALA A 74 -8.52 6.14 -4.87
C ALA A 74 -7.65 4.90 -4.58
N LEU A 75 -7.62 4.44 -3.33
CA LEU A 75 -6.87 3.24 -2.97
C LEU A 75 -7.47 2.00 -3.62
N SER A 76 -8.80 1.92 -3.73
CA SER A 76 -9.47 0.82 -4.44
C SER A 76 -9.03 0.75 -5.89
N GLU A 77 -8.96 1.88 -6.57
CA GLU A 77 -8.51 1.94 -7.96
C GLU A 77 -7.09 1.43 -8.11
N ARG A 78 -6.18 1.84 -7.22
CA ARG A 78 -4.79 1.37 -7.25
C ARG A 78 -4.68 -0.12 -7.01
N CYS A 79 -5.43 -0.64 -6.05
CA CYS A 79 -5.46 -2.06 -5.75
C CYS A 79 -5.97 -2.87 -6.95
N GLN A 80 -7.03 -2.39 -7.62
CA GLN A 80 -7.56 -3.07 -8.80
C GLN A 80 -6.55 -3.09 -9.95
N LYS A 81 -5.79 -2.03 -10.13
CA LYS A 81 -4.72 -2.00 -11.14
C LYS A 81 -3.65 -3.03 -10.86
N VAL A 82 -3.23 -3.17 -9.61
CA VAL A 82 -2.21 -4.15 -9.21
C VAL A 82 -2.74 -5.57 -9.41
N ILE A 83 -3.97 -5.82 -9.00
CA ILE A 83 -4.61 -7.13 -9.18
C ILE A 83 -4.68 -7.48 -10.67
N GLY A 84 -5.11 -6.53 -11.50
CA GLY A 84 -5.24 -6.74 -12.94
C GLY A 84 -3.90 -6.98 -13.62
N GLU A 85 -2.88 -6.20 -13.27
CA GLU A 85 -1.54 -6.34 -13.85
C GLU A 85 -0.93 -7.70 -13.53
N ASN A 86 -1.21 -8.23 -12.34
CA ASN A 86 -0.70 -9.54 -11.93
C ASN A 86 -1.64 -10.69 -12.31
N GLU A 87 -2.76 -10.40 -12.94
CA GLU A 87 -3.75 -11.40 -13.39
C GLU A 87 -4.18 -12.33 -12.25
N VAL A 88 -4.41 -11.77 -11.06
CA VAL A 88 -4.75 -12.56 -9.87
C VAL A 88 -6.26 -12.76 -9.79
N ALA A 89 -6.70 -14.00 -9.94
CA ALA A 89 -8.09 -14.38 -9.67
C ALA A 89 -8.24 -14.73 -8.19
N GLU A 90 -7.35 -15.55 -7.66
CA GLU A 90 -7.33 -15.96 -6.26
C GLU A 90 -5.94 -15.70 -5.70
N GLY A 91 -5.85 -14.98 -4.59
CA GLY A 91 -4.55 -14.66 -4.01
C GLY A 91 -4.64 -13.69 -2.86
N VAL A 92 -3.58 -12.94 -2.69
CA VAL A 92 -3.42 -11.99 -1.58
C VAL A 92 -2.84 -10.68 -2.10
N LEU A 93 -3.41 -9.58 -1.64
CA LEU A 93 -2.91 -8.24 -1.89
C LEU A 93 -2.34 -7.69 -0.58
N ARG A 94 -1.15 -7.13 -0.63
CA ARG A 94 -0.56 -6.45 0.52
C ARG A 94 -0.49 -4.96 0.24
N LEU A 95 -1.10 -4.18 1.13
CA LEU A 95 -1.08 -2.72 1.08
C LEU A 95 -0.24 -2.20 2.24
N VAL A 96 0.79 -1.44 1.94
CA VAL A 96 1.73 -0.92 2.93
C VAL A 96 1.74 0.60 2.88
N ILE A 97 1.55 1.24 4.02
CA ILE A 97 1.69 2.68 4.17
C ILE A 97 2.87 2.94 5.10
N SER A 98 3.91 3.55 4.57
CA SER A 98 5.09 3.95 5.33
C SER A 98 5.02 5.44 5.66
N ARG A 99 5.61 5.84 6.79
CA ARG A 99 5.75 7.28 7.11
C ARG A 99 6.68 8.00 6.13
N GLY A 100 7.42 7.26 5.31
CA GLY A 100 8.31 7.83 4.32
C GLY A 100 9.71 8.09 4.85
N SER A 101 10.51 8.79 4.06
CA SER A 101 11.88 9.14 4.45
C SER A 101 11.89 10.23 5.50
N GLY A 102 12.78 10.12 6.47
CA GLY A 102 12.87 11.08 7.53
C GLY A 102 14.12 10.88 8.39
N PRO A 103 14.32 11.77 9.38
CA PRO A 103 15.47 11.69 10.27
C PRO A 103 15.39 10.46 11.18
N ARG A 104 16.55 10.07 11.73
CA ARG A 104 16.63 9.00 12.73
C ARG A 104 15.97 9.43 14.03
N GLY A 105 15.25 8.49 14.61
CA GLY A 105 14.62 8.72 15.89
C GLY A 105 13.27 9.40 15.86
#